data_87b0e768f0d3b2ca0dd6db969fb9d0b5
#
_entry.id   87b0e768f0d3b2ca0dd6db969fb9d0b5
#
_cell.length_a   1.000
_cell.length_b   1.000
_cell.length_c   1.000
_cell.angle_alpha   90.00
_cell.angle_beta   90.00
_cell.angle_gamma   90.00
#
_symmetry.space_group_name_H-M   'P 1'
#
loop_
_entity.id
_entity.type
_entity.pdbx_description
1 polymer ?
#
loop_
_entity_poly.entity_id
_entity_poly.type
_entity_poly.pdbx_seq_one_letter_code
_entity_poly.pdbx_strand_id
1 'polypeptide(L)'
;MIKPLSNPNKKNPLIKSKINQVTPAIRSRAALAMSCHASQGNFVLQVCEDCQSTTYPPRDRCPKCWGKLIWKPQKRSAILLAETTIHSTSDLYFREHIPWRIGTILLDAGPTAFAHLHNDIKIGDKLKINIMLDRSGNPALFALPRKASANMEDDYQYKQFTVSPKNRRVLISDGRNKMGQELAKALIKAGAETIYIGNGDMNLLFDGEQGFKNNPKIKMVSLNLLSTKSVTKVAQQYGGKIDIVINTAYYNRPGSVAFSGKITELQNSMDINVSGLSRLAKAFCPVLSARSGDKERPAIAFVDLLSVFSLTGHPNYASMAASSAARLSLINSLRSEMRKTGLKVYSILIGPLDDEWHQDILPPKISHMQIAKTVIEALNNGQEISTVGDVAKDILSRWKLDPLLAIREINQ
;
A
#
# COMPACT_ATOMS: atom_id res chain seq x y z
N MET A 1 -14.94 18.00 16.97
CA MET A 1 -15.14 16.53 16.95
C MET A 1 -15.56 16.12 15.52
N ILE A 2 -14.80 15.25 14.86
CA ILE A 2 -15.08 14.79 13.49
C ILE A 2 -16.31 13.89 13.52
N LYS A 3 -17.30 14.17 12.66
CA LYS A 3 -18.46 13.29 12.53
C LYS A 3 -18.07 12.00 11.80
N PRO A 4 -18.65 10.84 12.16
CA PRO A 4 -18.44 9.60 11.41
C PRO A 4 -18.83 9.79 9.95
N LEU A 5 -18.07 9.18 9.04
CA LEU A 5 -18.42 9.22 7.64
C LEU A 5 -19.69 8.39 7.39
N SER A 6 -20.66 8.99 6.75
CA SER A 6 -21.82 8.27 6.24
C SER A 6 -21.44 7.41 5.02
N ASN A 7 -22.22 6.36 4.76
CA ASN A 7 -22.05 5.61 3.51
C ASN A 7 -22.23 6.54 2.31
N PRO A 8 -21.31 6.47 1.32
CA PRO A 8 -21.43 7.28 0.12
C PRO A 8 -22.74 6.96 -0.64
N ASN A 9 -23.35 7.98 -1.21
CA ASN A 9 -24.55 7.79 -2.04
C ASN A 9 -24.26 6.88 -3.24
N LYS A 10 -25.29 6.20 -3.76
CA LYS A 10 -25.15 5.41 -4.99
C LYS A 10 -24.83 6.36 -6.14
N LYS A 11 -23.75 6.06 -6.89
CA LYS A 11 -23.38 6.84 -8.07
C LYS A 11 -24.43 6.67 -9.17
N ASN A 12 -24.84 7.78 -9.78
CA ASN A 12 -25.62 7.75 -11.01
C ASN A 12 -24.71 7.23 -12.16
N PRO A 13 -25.04 6.10 -12.81
CA PRO A 13 -24.20 5.54 -13.88
C PRO A 13 -24.14 6.42 -15.14
N LEU A 14 -25.05 7.36 -15.30
CA LEU A 14 -25.07 8.30 -16.43
C LEU A 14 -24.11 9.49 -16.26
N ILE A 15 -23.62 9.73 -15.04
CA ILE A 15 -22.64 10.79 -14.80
C ILE A 15 -21.26 10.26 -15.16
N LYS A 16 -20.62 10.87 -16.18
CA LYS A 16 -19.23 10.57 -16.54
C LYS A 16 -18.31 10.91 -15.38
N SER A 17 -17.34 10.03 -15.12
CA SER A 17 -16.25 10.31 -14.19
C SER A 17 -15.44 11.52 -14.67
N LYS A 18 -15.11 12.42 -13.76
CA LYS A 18 -14.19 13.54 -14.07
C LYS A 18 -12.80 12.98 -14.41
N ILE A 19 -12.06 13.76 -15.21
CA ILE A 19 -10.64 13.46 -15.48
C ILE A 19 -9.91 13.41 -14.15
N ASN A 20 -9.06 12.40 -13.97
CA ASN A 20 -8.25 12.24 -12.78
C ASN A 20 -7.35 13.45 -12.58
N GLN A 21 -7.43 14.05 -11.42
CA GLN A 21 -6.57 15.14 -11.02
C GLN A 21 -5.66 14.64 -9.91
N VAL A 22 -4.38 14.89 -10.08
CA VAL A 22 -3.34 14.50 -9.12
C VAL A 22 -2.59 15.75 -8.69
N THR A 23 -1.94 15.66 -7.52
CA THR A 23 -1.10 16.73 -6.99
C THR A 23 0.07 17.06 -7.94
N PRO A 24 0.62 18.28 -7.92
CA PRO A 24 1.77 18.65 -8.72
C PRO A 24 2.98 17.74 -8.47
N ALA A 25 3.70 17.35 -9.52
CA ALA A 25 4.85 16.48 -9.42
C ALA A 25 6.09 17.21 -8.89
N ILE A 26 6.84 16.57 -7.99
CA ILE A 26 8.14 17.04 -7.50
C ILE A 26 9.25 16.40 -8.35
N ARG A 27 10.30 17.19 -8.69
CA ARG A 27 11.41 16.74 -9.54
C ARG A 27 12.76 16.68 -8.83
N SER A 28 12.84 17.12 -7.57
CA SER A 28 14.08 17.08 -6.81
C SER A 28 14.49 15.65 -6.46
N ARG A 29 15.77 15.29 -6.69
CA ARG A 29 16.33 13.98 -6.30
C ARG A 29 16.23 13.74 -4.78
N ALA A 30 16.50 14.74 -3.98
CA ALA A 30 16.37 14.67 -2.53
C ALA A 30 14.91 14.44 -2.09
N ALA A 31 13.94 15.09 -2.76
CA ALA A 31 12.51 14.85 -2.49
C ALA A 31 12.07 13.43 -2.92
N LEU A 32 12.60 12.91 -4.03
CA LEU A 32 12.36 11.51 -4.43
C LEU A 32 12.92 10.51 -3.41
N ALA A 33 14.10 10.77 -2.83
CA ALA A 33 14.63 9.95 -1.73
C ALA A 33 13.72 9.98 -0.50
N MET A 34 13.16 11.16 -0.15
CA MET A 34 12.15 11.26 0.91
C MET A 34 10.88 10.45 0.60
N SER A 35 10.47 10.37 -0.69
CA SER A 35 9.32 9.52 -1.10
C SER A 35 9.56 8.04 -0.80
N CYS A 36 10.80 7.55 -0.93
CA CYS A 36 11.14 6.16 -0.60
C CYS A 36 10.96 5.87 0.90
N HIS A 37 11.26 6.83 1.77
CA HIS A 37 11.01 6.70 3.21
C HIS A 37 9.52 6.81 3.53
N ALA A 38 8.82 7.76 2.91
CA ALA A 38 7.38 7.95 3.08
C ALA A 38 6.59 6.70 2.65
N SER A 39 6.99 6.03 1.56
CA SER A 39 6.34 4.81 1.06
C SER A 39 6.33 3.65 2.08
N GLN A 40 7.26 3.69 3.04
CA GLN A 40 7.41 2.71 4.12
C GLN A 40 6.95 3.23 5.48
N GLY A 41 6.44 4.47 5.53
CA GLY A 41 6.04 5.12 6.78
C GLY A 41 7.20 5.51 7.70
N ASN A 42 8.45 5.56 7.21
CA ASN A 42 9.63 5.91 7.99
C ASN A 42 9.73 7.44 8.12
N PHE A 43 9.68 7.97 9.34
CA PHE A 43 9.87 9.39 9.59
C PHE A 43 11.36 9.69 9.73
N VAL A 44 11.95 10.21 8.66
CA VAL A 44 13.37 10.58 8.59
C VAL A 44 13.53 12.01 8.08
N LEU A 45 14.55 12.71 8.54
CA LEU A 45 14.97 14.01 8.00
C LEU A 45 16.46 13.96 7.67
N GLN A 46 16.88 14.88 6.82
CA GLN A 46 18.30 15.03 6.50
C GLN A 46 19.03 15.72 7.63
N VAL A 47 20.16 15.14 8.04
CA VAL A 47 21.08 15.71 9.04
C VAL A 47 22.45 15.87 8.37
N CYS A 48 23.10 16.99 8.59
CA CYS A 48 24.44 17.25 8.09
C CYS A 48 25.48 16.43 8.85
N GLU A 49 26.40 15.79 8.13
CA GLU A 49 27.50 15.03 8.77
C GLU A 49 28.47 15.96 9.50
N ASP A 50 28.69 17.19 8.99
CA ASP A 50 29.67 18.12 9.53
C ASP A 50 29.11 18.96 10.70
N CYS A 51 28.05 19.72 10.46
CA CYS A 51 27.51 20.67 11.46
C CYS A 51 26.31 20.12 12.25
N GLN A 52 25.92 18.87 12.04
CA GLN A 52 24.80 18.16 12.72
C GLN A 52 23.45 18.88 12.64
N SER A 53 23.30 19.91 11.80
CA SER A 53 22.01 20.60 11.62
C SER A 53 21.02 19.72 10.85
N THR A 54 19.79 19.68 11.33
CA THR A 54 18.65 19.04 10.62
C THR A 54 18.10 19.99 9.58
N THR A 55 17.76 19.46 8.41
CA THR A 55 17.29 20.26 7.25
C THR A 55 15.94 19.77 6.75
N TYR A 56 15.03 20.72 6.47
CA TYR A 56 13.78 20.54 5.74
C TYR A 56 13.48 21.85 4.99
N PRO A 57 12.96 21.83 3.74
CA PRO A 57 12.70 20.67 2.89
C PRO A 57 14.00 19.97 2.44
N PRO A 58 13.89 18.74 1.83
CA PRO A 58 15.06 17.98 1.37
C PRO A 58 15.93 18.78 0.38
N ARG A 59 17.25 18.68 0.55
CA ARG A 59 18.27 19.37 -0.24
C ARG A 59 19.42 18.44 -0.59
N ASP A 60 20.23 18.80 -1.60
CA ASP A 60 21.41 18.02 -1.99
C ASP A 60 22.61 18.30 -1.08
N ARG A 61 22.68 19.51 -0.49
CA ARG A 61 23.74 19.96 0.40
C ARG A 61 23.20 20.73 1.59
N CYS A 62 23.93 20.75 2.67
CA CYS A 62 23.59 21.50 3.88
C CYS A 62 23.52 23.00 3.59
N PRO A 63 22.43 23.70 3.94
CA PRO A 63 22.30 25.14 3.70
C PRO A 63 23.18 25.98 4.62
N LYS A 64 23.75 25.41 5.72
CA LYS A 64 24.60 26.14 6.66
C LYS A 64 26.08 26.04 6.33
N CYS A 65 26.58 24.84 5.95
CA CYS A 65 28.01 24.60 5.78
C CYS A 65 28.37 23.88 4.48
N TRP A 66 27.40 23.61 3.60
CA TRP A 66 27.56 22.88 2.34
C TRP A 66 28.01 21.41 2.49
N GLY A 67 28.08 20.91 3.71
CA GLY A 67 28.44 19.54 4.03
C GLY A 67 27.44 18.52 3.49
N LYS A 68 27.80 17.24 3.56
CA LYS A 68 26.98 16.12 3.11
C LYS A 68 25.77 15.92 4.03
N LEU A 69 24.61 15.66 3.44
CA LEU A 69 23.37 15.37 4.15
C LEU A 69 23.05 13.87 4.10
N ILE A 70 22.75 13.29 5.26
CA ILE A 70 22.35 11.90 5.42
C ILE A 70 20.96 11.80 6.06
N TRP A 71 20.20 10.77 5.69
CA TRP A 71 18.87 10.52 6.24
C TRP A 71 18.98 9.85 7.62
N LYS A 72 18.41 10.49 8.64
CA LYS A 72 18.36 9.93 10.01
C LYS A 72 16.93 9.89 10.54
N PRO A 73 16.55 8.83 11.27
CA PRO A 73 15.28 8.78 11.99
C PRO A 73 15.15 9.98 12.95
N GLN A 74 13.97 10.57 13.02
CA GLN A 74 13.68 11.70 13.89
C GLN A 74 12.43 11.46 14.73
N LYS A 75 12.28 12.22 15.84
CA LYS A 75 11.07 12.22 16.65
C LYS A 75 9.91 12.78 15.81
N ARG A 76 8.75 12.11 15.89
CA ARG A 76 7.53 12.52 15.17
C ARG A 76 6.76 13.59 15.91
N SER A 77 7.38 14.45 16.66
CA SER A 77 6.74 15.49 17.47
C SER A 77 7.04 16.87 16.91
N ALA A 78 6.02 17.74 17.00
CA ALA A 78 6.08 19.13 16.58
C ALA A 78 5.07 19.97 17.35
N ILE A 79 5.15 21.29 17.17
CA ILE A 79 4.16 22.27 17.69
C ILE A 79 3.62 23.04 16.48
N LEU A 80 2.30 23.28 16.43
CA LEU A 80 1.70 24.14 15.42
C LEU A 80 1.91 25.60 15.80
N LEU A 81 2.63 26.34 14.95
CA LEU A 81 2.92 27.76 15.16
C LEU A 81 1.85 28.67 14.54
N ALA A 82 1.42 28.34 13.33
CA ALA A 82 0.43 29.10 12.58
C ALA A 82 -0.35 28.18 11.64
N GLU A 83 -1.57 28.56 11.31
CA GLU A 83 -2.40 27.84 10.36
C GLU A 83 -3.09 28.78 9.39
N THR A 84 -3.43 28.26 8.22
CA THR A 84 -4.29 28.93 7.25
C THR A 84 -5.18 27.93 6.55
N THR A 85 -6.34 28.40 6.08
CA THR A 85 -7.26 27.60 5.26
C THR A 85 -7.29 28.19 3.85
N ILE A 86 -6.93 27.38 2.87
CA ILE A 86 -6.98 27.75 1.47
C ILE A 86 -8.41 27.61 0.97
N HIS A 87 -9.02 28.71 0.58
CA HIS A 87 -10.37 28.77 0.01
C HIS A 87 -10.38 28.96 -1.51
N SER A 88 -9.25 29.36 -2.11
CA SER A 88 -9.11 29.54 -3.55
C SER A 88 -7.71 29.17 -4.00
N THR A 89 -7.60 28.50 -5.15
CA THR A 89 -6.32 28.10 -5.75
C THR A 89 -6.47 27.89 -7.26
N SER A 90 -5.41 28.15 -8.01
CA SER A 90 -5.32 27.84 -9.45
C SER A 90 -5.00 26.35 -9.72
N ASP A 91 -4.46 25.63 -8.73
CA ASP A 91 -4.17 24.20 -8.87
C ASP A 91 -5.45 23.39 -8.97
N LEU A 92 -5.55 22.55 -10.01
CA LEU A 92 -6.77 21.82 -10.33
C LEU A 92 -7.12 20.76 -9.26
N TYR A 93 -6.12 20.12 -8.67
CA TYR A 93 -6.35 19.13 -7.63
C TYR A 93 -6.89 19.79 -6.37
N PHE A 94 -6.18 20.80 -5.83
CA PHE A 94 -6.59 21.48 -4.60
C PHE A 94 -7.89 22.24 -4.77
N ARG A 95 -8.19 22.79 -5.95
CA ARG A 95 -9.47 23.46 -6.23
C ARG A 95 -10.69 22.56 -6.04
N GLU A 96 -10.56 21.26 -6.31
CA GLU A 96 -11.63 20.28 -6.09
C GLU A 96 -11.72 19.80 -4.63
N HIS A 97 -10.71 20.15 -3.78
CA HIS A 97 -10.59 19.68 -2.40
C HIS A 97 -10.64 20.82 -1.36
N ILE A 98 -10.88 22.06 -1.77
CA ILE A 98 -11.07 23.19 -0.83
C ILE A 98 -12.36 23.04 -0.03
N PRO A 99 -12.40 23.56 1.22
CA PRO A 99 -11.33 24.24 1.93
C PRO A 99 -10.22 23.29 2.37
N TRP A 100 -8.95 23.74 2.27
CA TRP A 100 -7.79 22.93 2.58
C TRP A 100 -6.92 23.58 3.66
N ARG A 101 -6.69 22.93 4.77
CA ARG A 101 -5.91 23.43 5.91
C ARG A 101 -4.43 23.07 5.78
N ILE A 102 -3.58 24.05 5.95
CA ILE A 102 -2.13 23.90 6.06
C ILE A 102 -1.61 24.70 7.24
N GLY A 103 -0.48 24.31 7.80
CA GLY A 103 0.14 25.05 8.90
C GLY A 103 1.65 25.04 8.87
N THR A 104 2.21 26.03 9.53
CA THR A 104 3.64 26.06 9.85
C THR A 104 3.85 25.37 11.19
N ILE A 105 4.67 24.34 11.18
CA ILE A 105 5.00 23.55 12.36
C ILE A 105 6.48 23.71 12.71
N LEU A 106 6.79 23.70 14.01
CA LEU A 106 8.15 23.58 14.52
C LEU A 106 8.38 22.12 14.91
N LEU A 107 9.25 21.44 14.16
CA LEU A 107 9.64 20.06 14.46
C LEU A 107 10.58 20.03 15.68
N ASP A 108 10.44 19.04 16.56
CA ASP A 108 11.39 18.83 17.69
C ASP A 108 12.84 18.66 17.19
N ALA A 109 13.02 18.23 15.95
CA ALA A 109 14.32 18.15 15.29
C ALA A 109 14.92 19.50 14.88
N GLY A 110 14.23 20.62 15.11
CA GLY A 110 14.68 21.99 14.94
C GLY A 110 14.13 22.77 13.75
N PRO A 111 13.97 22.23 12.54
CA PRO A 111 13.49 23.03 11.41
C PRO A 111 11.98 23.30 11.48
N THR A 112 11.58 24.48 10.97
CA THR A 112 10.18 24.76 10.64
C THR A 112 9.82 24.11 9.32
N ALA A 113 8.56 23.69 9.17
CA ALA A 113 8.06 23.03 7.98
C ALA A 113 6.59 23.38 7.74
N PHE A 114 6.14 23.26 6.49
CA PHE A 114 4.71 23.25 6.17
C PHE A 114 4.19 21.83 6.28
N ALA A 115 2.98 21.68 6.85
CA ALA A 115 2.29 20.41 6.96
C ALA A 115 0.80 20.56 6.62
N HIS A 116 0.22 19.51 6.05
CA HIS A 116 -1.22 19.36 5.97
C HIS A 116 -1.76 19.05 7.37
N LEU A 117 -2.91 19.62 7.72
CA LEU A 117 -3.43 19.57 9.08
C LEU A 117 -4.68 18.70 9.15
N HIS A 118 -4.71 17.83 10.14
CA HIS A 118 -5.95 17.19 10.60
C HIS A 118 -6.92 18.22 11.17
N ASN A 119 -8.23 18.03 11.01
CA ASN A 119 -9.24 19.01 11.37
C ASN A 119 -9.33 19.31 12.88
N ASP A 120 -8.94 18.36 13.74
CA ASP A 120 -9.00 18.52 15.20
C ASP A 120 -7.81 19.30 15.80
N ILE A 121 -6.87 19.82 14.99
CA ILE A 121 -5.68 20.52 15.46
C ILE A 121 -5.94 22.03 15.58
N LYS A 122 -5.37 22.65 16.62
CA LYS A 122 -5.38 24.10 16.87
C LYS A 122 -3.97 24.65 17.09
N ILE A 123 -3.80 25.95 16.85
CA ILE A 123 -2.52 26.65 17.09
C ILE A 123 -2.07 26.42 18.55
N GLY A 124 -0.77 26.10 18.70
CA GLY A 124 -0.15 25.78 19.98
C GLY A 124 -0.21 24.31 20.39
N ASP A 125 -0.99 23.49 19.68
CA ASP A 125 -1.10 22.06 19.99
C ASP A 125 0.23 21.32 19.74
N LYS A 126 0.49 20.32 20.60
CA LYS A 126 1.54 19.32 20.38
C LYS A 126 1.04 18.27 19.41
N LEU A 127 1.79 18.03 18.35
CA LEU A 127 1.41 17.24 17.20
C LEU A 127 2.20 15.94 17.11
N LYS A 128 1.61 14.96 16.41
CA LYS A 128 2.30 13.81 15.84
C LYS A 128 2.41 14.01 14.34
N ILE A 129 3.63 13.95 13.81
CA ILE A 129 3.91 14.18 12.37
C ILE A 129 4.18 12.86 11.66
N ASN A 130 3.54 12.68 10.52
CA ASN A 130 3.84 11.60 9.59
C ASN A 130 4.40 12.18 8.28
N ILE A 131 5.34 11.47 7.66
CA ILE A 131 5.66 11.64 6.25
C ILE A 131 4.78 10.67 5.48
N MET A 132 3.98 11.18 4.56
CA MET A 132 3.04 10.39 3.79
C MET A 132 3.20 10.68 2.30
N LEU A 133 2.75 9.76 1.45
CA LEU A 133 2.69 10.00 0.02
C LEU A 133 1.32 10.58 -0.34
N ASP A 134 1.33 11.67 -1.09
CA ASP A 134 0.14 12.20 -1.73
C ASP A 134 -0.34 11.29 -2.90
N ARG A 135 -1.34 11.72 -3.64
CA ARG A 135 -1.87 10.95 -4.78
C ARG A 135 -0.93 10.85 -5.99
N SER A 136 0.04 11.74 -6.10
CA SER A 136 1.10 11.68 -7.12
C SER A 136 2.34 10.89 -6.65
N GLY A 137 2.33 10.39 -5.41
CA GLY A 137 3.48 9.72 -4.80
C GLY A 137 4.58 10.68 -4.34
N ASN A 138 4.25 11.97 -4.12
CA ASN A 138 5.20 12.92 -3.54
C ASN A 138 5.15 12.87 -2.01
N PRO A 139 6.29 13.09 -1.32
CA PRO A 139 6.32 13.12 0.13
C PRO A 139 5.73 14.41 0.66
N ALA A 140 4.85 14.30 1.64
CA ALA A 140 4.26 15.43 2.35
C ALA A 140 4.25 15.18 3.85
N LEU A 141 4.35 16.24 4.64
CA LEU A 141 4.16 16.17 6.08
C LEU A 141 2.67 16.28 6.38
N PHE A 142 2.17 15.36 7.19
CA PHE A 142 0.80 15.40 7.70
C PHE A 142 0.82 15.45 9.23
N ALA A 143 0.19 16.46 9.79
CA ALA A 143 0.08 16.67 11.23
C ALA A 143 -1.21 16.06 11.78
N LEU A 144 -1.07 15.22 12.78
CA LEU A 144 -2.14 14.56 13.51
C LEU A 144 -2.19 15.04 14.95
N PRO A 145 -3.35 15.00 15.62
CA PRO A 145 -3.44 15.19 17.07
C PRO A 145 -2.52 14.19 17.80
N ARG A 146 -1.86 14.62 18.87
CA ARG A 146 -0.99 13.73 19.66
C ARG A 146 -1.77 12.59 20.31
N LYS A 147 -2.99 12.87 20.75
CA LYS A 147 -3.95 11.87 21.26
C LYS A 147 -4.93 11.52 20.15
N ALA A 148 -5.18 10.24 19.95
CA ALA A 148 -6.18 9.80 18.99
C ALA A 148 -7.56 10.30 19.42
N SER A 149 -8.29 10.89 18.49
CA SER A 149 -9.71 11.27 18.63
C SER A 149 -10.61 10.22 17.95
N ALA A 150 -11.88 10.20 18.34
CA ALA A 150 -12.86 9.33 17.68
C ALA A 150 -12.97 9.70 16.18
N ASN A 151 -13.01 8.68 15.33
CA ASN A 151 -13.11 8.82 13.87
C ASN A 151 -11.99 9.66 13.22
N MET A 152 -10.80 9.65 13.80
CA MET A 152 -9.64 10.40 13.27
C MET A 152 -9.32 10.02 11.81
N GLU A 153 -9.53 8.76 11.44
CA GLU A 153 -9.36 8.26 10.07
C GLU A 153 -10.41 8.79 9.08
N ASP A 154 -11.49 9.40 9.56
CA ASP A 154 -12.56 9.97 8.73
C ASP A 154 -12.32 11.43 8.32
N ASP A 155 -11.22 12.03 8.79
CA ASP A 155 -10.81 13.37 8.35
C ASP A 155 -10.68 13.46 6.83
N TYR A 156 -11.26 14.53 6.26
CA TYR A 156 -11.32 14.71 4.80
C TYR A 156 -9.94 14.81 4.16
N GLN A 157 -9.02 15.58 4.75
CA GLN A 157 -7.66 15.75 4.22
C GLN A 157 -6.82 14.49 4.43
N TYR A 158 -6.93 13.85 5.59
CA TYR A 158 -6.21 12.61 5.89
C TYR A 158 -6.56 11.49 4.91
N LYS A 159 -7.81 11.41 4.50
CA LYS A 159 -8.27 10.45 3.47
C LYS A 159 -7.65 10.63 2.10
N GLN A 160 -7.12 11.81 1.78
CA GLN A 160 -6.41 12.00 0.51
C GLN A 160 -5.03 11.32 0.52
N PHE A 161 -4.50 11.00 1.68
CA PHE A 161 -3.21 10.33 1.88
C PHE A 161 -3.33 8.84 2.20
N THR A 162 -4.50 8.38 2.61
CA THR A 162 -4.75 7.00 3.07
C THR A 162 -5.73 6.25 2.17
N VAL A 163 -5.82 4.94 2.39
CA VAL A 163 -6.72 4.04 1.65
C VAL A 163 -7.47 3.14 2.64
N SER A 164 -8.22 3.76 3.57
CA SER A 164 -8.99 2.96 4.52
C SER A 164 -10.02 2.09 3.80
N PRO A 165 -10.15 0.79 4.14
CA PRO A 165 -11.18 -0.09 3.59
C PRO A 165 -12.60 0.23 4.10
N LYS A 166 -12.74 1.11 5.10
CA LYS A 166 -14.03 1.51 5.67
C LYS A 166 -14.98 2.06 4.59
N ASN A 167 -16.19 1.51 4.51
CA ASN A 167 -17.20 1.83 3.50
C ASN A 167 -16.74 1.60 2.05
N ARG A 168 -15.77 0.72 1.80
CA ARG A 168 -15.23 0.38 0.48
C ARG A 168 -15.63 -1.02 0.06
N ARG A 169 -15.64 -1.23 -1.25
CA ARG A 169 -15.91 -2.52 -1.89
C ARG A 169 -14.60 -3.10 -2.36
N VAL A 170 -14.25 -4.24 -1.81
CA VAL A 170 -12.92 -4.84 -1.96
C VAL A 170 -13.02 -6.14 -2.75
N LEU A 171 -12.14 -6.37 -3.72
CA LEU A 171 -11.97 -7.66 -4.36
C LEU A 171 -10.73 -8.36 -3.78
N ILE A 172 -10.90 -9.58 -3.29
CA ILE A 172 -9.83 -10.53 -2.97
C ILE A 172 -9.75 -11.51 -4.14
N SER A 173 -8.57 -11.64 -4.77
CA SER A 173 -8.43 -12.42 -6.00
C SER A 173 -8.59 -13.93 -5.82
N ASP A 174 -8.19 -14.46 -4.65
CA ASP A 174 -8.39 -15.87 -4.27
C ASP A 174 -8.72 -15.97 -2.78
N GLY A 175 -9.93 -16.42 -2.46
CA GLY A 175 -10.40 -16.62 -1.10
C GLY A 175 -10.35 -18.06 -0.63
N ARG A 176 -9.88 -19.01 -1.45
CA ARG A 176 -9.79 -20.43 -1.08
C ARG A 176 -8.64 -20.70 -0.10
N ASN A 177 -7.57 -19.92 -0.21
CA ASN A 177 -6.42 -20.03 0.69
C ASN A 177 -6.66 -19.32 2.03
N LYS A 178 -5.96 -19.76 3.07
CA LYS A 178 -6.07 -19.19 4.43
C LYS A 178 -5.77 -17.70 4.49
N MET A 179 -4.88 -17.20 3.64
CA MET A 179 -4.54 -15.77 3.54
C MET A 179 -5.75 -14.95 3.08
N GLY A 180 -6.44 -15.38 2.03
CA GLY A 180 -7.65 -14.72 1.55
C GLY A 180 -8.79 -14.75 2.58
N GLN A 181 -8.91 -15.86 3.32
CA GLN A 181 -9.91 -16.01 4.37
C GLN A 181 -9.67 -15.06 5.56
N GLU A 182 -8.45 -15.00 6.07
CA GLU A 182 -8.11 -14.10 7.18
C GLU A 182 -8.20 -12.63 6.76
N LEU A 183 -7.83 -12.33 5.52
CA LEU A 183 -7.99 -10.99 4.98
C LEU A 183 -9.46 -10.57 4.86
N ALA A 184 -10.35 -11.48 4.43
CA ALA A 184 -11.78 -11.19 4.40
C ALA A 184 -12.34 -10.86 5.79
N LYS A 185 -11.95 -11.63 6.83
CA LYS A 185 -12.33 -11.36 8.23
C LYS A 185 -11.81 -9.98 8.69
N ALA A 186 -10.55 -9.67 8.39
CA ALA A 186 -9.94 -8.40 8.77
C ALA A 186 -10.62 -7.20 8.09
N LEU A 187 -10.98 -7.33 6.80
CA LEU A 187 -11.71 -6.30 6.05
C LEU A 187 -13.13 -6.06 6.58
N ILE A 188 -13.84 -7.13 6.99
CA ILE A 188 -15.15 -7.00 7.65
C ILE A 188 -14.99 -6.19 8.94
N LYS A 189 -14.00 -6.53 9.78
CA LYS A 189 -13.70 -5.83 11.03
C LYS A 189 -13.29 -4.37 10.78
N ALA A 190 -12.58 -4.10 9.68
CA ALA A 190 -12.21 -2.76 9.26
C ALA A 190 -13.35 -1.95 8.63
N GLY A 191 -14.56 -2.49 8.58
CA GLY A 191 -15.75 -1.78 8.11
C GLY A 191 -15.94 -1.75 6.59
N ALA A 192 -15.36 -2.70 5.85
CA ALA A 192 -15.65 -2.82 4.42
C ALA A 192 -17.15 -3.00 4.17
N GLU A 193 -17.65 -2.38 3.10
CA GLU A 193 -19.07 -2.44 2.71
C GLU A 193 -19.42 -3.78 2.07
N THR A 194 -18.62 -4.19 1.10
CA THR A 194 -18.81 -5.45 0.37
C THR A 194 -17.45 -6.03 0.02
N ILE A 195 -17.29 -7.32 0.20
CA ILE A 195 -16.08 -8.05 -0.17
C ILE A 195 -16.44 -9.05 -1.27
N TYR A 196 -15.87 -8.86 -2.45
CA TYR A 196 -15.92 -9.83 -3.54
C TYR A 196 -14.77 -10.81 -3.36
N ILE A 197 -15.06 -12.09 -3.34
CA ILE A 197 -14.09 -13.15 -3.11
C ILE A 197 -14.00 -14.03 -4.35
N GLY A 198 -12.81 -14.05 -4.96
CA GLY A 198 -12.49 -14.95 -6.06
C GLY A 198 -12.48 -16.39 -5.60
N ASN A 199 -13.26 -17.22 -6.29
CA ASN A 199 -13.22 -18.67 -6.20
C ASN A 199 -13.06 -19.22 -7.61
N GLY A 200 -11.89 -19.73 -7.97
CA GLY A 200 -11.53 -20.15 -9.32
C GLY A 200 -12.62 -20.96 -10.04
N ASP A 201 -13.18 -21.96 -9.36
CA ASP A 201 -14.34 -22.74 -9.81
C ASP A 201 -15.40 -22.75 -8.71
N MET A 202 -16.57 -22.21 -9.00
CA MET A 202 -17.70 -22.14 -8.07
C MET A 202 -18.31 -23.51 -7.71
N ASN A 203 -17.98 -24.54 -8.50
CA ASN A 203 -18.46 -25.90 -8.24
C ASN A 203 -17.53 -26.67 -7.29
N LEU A 204 -16.30 -26.17 -7.04
CA LEU A 204 -15.35 -26.77 -6.11
C LEU A 204 -15.51 -26.13 -4.73
N LEU A 205 -15.87 -26.97 -3.77
CA LEU A 205 -15.92 -26.58 -2.36
C LEU A 205 -14.51 -26.41 -1.81
N PHE A 206 -14.34 -25.49 -0.88
CA PHE A 206 -13.11 -25.29 -0.14
C PHE A 206 -13.38 -25.09 1.35
N ASP A 207 -12.40 -25.40 2.17
CA ASP A 207 -12.52 -25.26 3.61
C ASP A 207 -12.77 -23.78 3.99
N GLY A 208 -13.78 -23.54 4.85
CA GLY A 208 -14.20 -22.18 5.25
C GLY A 208 -15.23 -21.52 4.33
N GLU A 209 -15.63 -22.11 3.19
CA GLU A 209 -16.59 -21.52 2.24
C GLU A 209 -17.95 -21.21 2.90
N GLN A 210 -18.40 -22.06 3.82
CA GLN A 210 -19.70 -21.88 4.50
C GLN A 210 -19.74 -20.57 5.30
N GLY A 211 -18.61 -20.18 5.92
CA GLY A 211 -18.50 -18.91 6.63
C GLY A 211 -18.65 -17.70 5.69
N PHE A 212 -18.25 -17.84 4.44
CA PHE A 212 -18.41 -16.81 3.43
C PHE A 212 -19.86 -16.72 2.93
N LYS A 213 -20.49 -17.86 2.63
CA LYS A 213 -21.89 -17.92 2.17
C LYS A 213 -22.88 -17.31 3.17
N ASN A 214 -22.60 -17.46 4.45
CA ASN A 214 -23.47 -16.96 5.53
C ASN A 214 -23.28 -15.47 5.83
N ASN A 215 -22.29 -14.79 5.25
CA ASN A 215 -22.03 -13.39 5.54
C ASN A 215 -22.61 -12.47 4.45
N PRO A 216 -23.57 -11.58 4.78
CA PRO A 216 -24.23 -10.73 3.79
C PRO A 216 -23.30 -9.70 3.12
N LYS A 217 -22.13 -9.42 3.74
CA LYS A 217 -21.13 -8.52 3.17
C LYS A 217 -20.23 -9.21 2.14
N ILE A 218 -20.27 -10.54 2.04
CA ILE A 218 -19.42 -11.31 1.15
C ILE A 218 -20.19 -11.72 -0.12
N LYS A 219 -19.55 -11.56 -1.27
CA LYS A 219 -20.04 -12.03 -2.57
C LYS A 219 -18.96 -12.86 -3.25
N MET A 220 -19.21 -14.13 -3.41
CA MET A 220 -18.32 -15.02 -4.15
C MET A 220 -18.44 -14.76 -5.65
N VAL A 221 -17.30 -14.73 -6.35
CA VAL A 221 -17.23 -14.51 -7.79
C VAL A 221 -16.35 -15.58 -8.45
N SER A 222 -16.77 -16.10 -9.61
CA SER A 222 -15.98 -17.05 -10.37
C SER A 222 -14.80 -16.34 -11.04
N LEU A 223 -13.67 -16.29 -10.36
CA LEU A 223 -12.44 -15.61 -10.79
C LEU A 223 -11.29 -16.61 -10.86
N ASN A 224 -10.98 -17.05 -12.08
CA ASN A 224 -9.84 -17.91 -12.34
C ASN A 224 -8.71 -17.11 -13.00
N LEU A 225 -7.61 -16.90 -12.29
CA LEU A 225 -6.46 -16.10 -12.76
C LEU A 225 -5.66 -16.80 -13.90
N LEU A 226 -5.85 -18.09 -14.11
CA LEU A 226 -5.28 -18.82 -15.25
C LEU A 226 -6.03 -18.51 -16.56
N SER A 227 -7.25 -17.96 -16.48
CA SER A 227 -8.09 -17.67 -17.65
C SER A 227 -8.30 -16.17 -17.84
N THR A 228 -7.72 -15.62 -18.89
CA THR A 228 -7.95 -14.21 -19.29
C THR A 228 -9.43 -13.91 -19.47
N LYS A 229 -10.20 -14.85 -20.06
CA LYS A 229 -11.65 -14.70 -20.25
C LYS A 229 -12.39 -14.57 -18.92
N SER A 230 -12.04 -15.40 -17.91
CA SER A 230 -12.64 -15.33 -16.58
C SER A 230 -12.36 -13.97 -15.93
N VAL A 231 -11.09 -13.53 -15.91
CA VAL A 231 -10.69 -12.27 -15.30
C VAL A 231 -11.37 -11.08 -15.97
N THR A 232 -11.41 -11.05 -17.31
CA THR A 232 -12.09 -9.98 -18.07
C THR A 232 -13.59 -9.94 -17.78
N LYS A 233 -14.24 -11.10 -17.72
CA LYS A 233 -15.69 -11.18 -17.40
C LYS A 233 -15.99 -10.59 -16.01
N VAL A 234 -15.19 -10.92 -15.00
CA VAL A 234 -15.36 -10.39 -13.63
C VAL A 234 -15.09 -8.87 -13.61
N ALA A 235 -14.07 -8.39 -14.32
CA ALA A 235 -13.78 -6.96 -14.41
C ALA A 235 -14.92 -6.18 -15.10
N GLN A 236 -15.50 -6.71 -16.17
CA GLN A 236 -16.66 -6.11 -16.83
C GLN A 236 -17.89 -6.06 -15.91
N GLN A 237 -18.15 -7.12 -15.16
CA GLN A 237 -19.34 -7.23 -14.32
C GLN A 237 -19.22 -6.43 -13.00
N TYR A 238 -18.04 -6.39 -12.40
CA TYR A 238 -17.84 -5.84 -11.06
C TYR A 238 -16.83 -4.69 -10.99
N GLY A 239 -15.99 -4.49 -12.00
CA GLY A 239 -14.92 -3.47 -11.95
C GLY A 239 -15.43 -2.06 -11.65
N GLY A 240 -16.58 -1.69 -12.22
CA GLY A 240 -17.26 -0.42 -11.90
C GLY A 240 -17.75 -0.28 -10.47
N LYS A 241 -17.74 -1.35 -9.67
CA LYS A 241 -18.17 -1.36 -8.27
C LYS A 241 -17.01 -1.52 -7.28
N ILE A 242 -15.88 -2.08 -7.70
CA ILE A 242 -14.75 -2.39 -6.84
C ILE A 242 -13.90 -1.12 -6.65
N ASP A 243 -13.51 -0.85 -5.41
CA ASP A 243 -12.71 0.31 -5.01
C ASP A 243 -11.26 -0.06 -4.67
N ILE A 244 -11.04 -1.29 -4.19
CA ILE A 244 -9.73 -1.86 -3.85
C ILE A 244 -9.64 -3.27 -4.44
N VAL A 245 -8.54 -3.59 -5.10
CA VAL A 245 -8.20 -4.95 -5.52
C VAL A 245 -7.03 -5.45 -4.71
N ILE A 246 -7.16 -6.63 -4.10
CA ILE A 246 -6.09 -7.28 -3.34
C ILE A 246 -5.80 -8.63 -3.99
N ASN A 247 -4.60 -8.78 -4.51
CA ASN A 247 -4.13 -10.04 -5.08
C ASN A 247 -3.57 -10.93 -3.98
N THR A 248 -4.31 -11.99 -3.68
CA THR A 248 -3.96 -13.02 -2.71
C THR A 248 -3.59 -14.35 -3.37
N ALA A 249 -3.62 -14.42 -4.71
CA ALA A 249 -3.25 -15.62 -5.43
C ALA A 249 -1.77 -15.92 -5.22
N TYR A 250 -1.49 -17.14 -4.79
CA TYR A 250 -0.18 -17.57 -4.40
C TYR A 250 -0.01 -19.05 -4.67
N TYR A 251 0.99 -19.39 -5.47
CA TYR A 251 1.42 -20.75 -5.71
C TYR A 251 2.85 -20.92 -5.24
N ASN A 252 3.06 -21.81 -4.30
CA ASN A 252 4.37 -22.12 -3.76
C ASN A 252 4.53 -23.66 -3.65
N ARG A 253 5.68 -24.14 -4.10
CA ARG A 253 6.14 -25.51 -3.87
C ARG A 253 7.63 -25.45 -3.57
N PRO A 254 8.11 -26.21 -2.59
CA PRO A 254 9.55 -26.32 -2.34
C PRO A 254 10.25 -26.98 -3.53
N GLY A 255 11.49 -26.59 -3.76
CA GLY A 255 12.32 -27.15 -4.81
C GLY A 255 13.47 -26.23 -5.19
N SER A 256 14.65 -26.82 -5.39
CA SER A 256 15.86 -26.14 -5.87
C SER A 256 15.89 -26.08 -7.40
N VAL A 257 16.78 -25.27 -7.94
CA VAL A 257 16.92 -25.13 -9.41
C VAL A 257 17.50 -26.41 -10.04
N ALA A 258 18.57 -26.94 -9.44
CA ALA A 258 19.38 -27.99 -10.07
C ALA A 258 19.02 -29.42 -9.64
N PHE A 259 18.47 -29.60 -8.42
CA PHE A 259 18.36 -30.95 -7.84
C PHE A 259 16.92 -31.42 -7.63
N SER A 260 16.11 -30.71 -6.85
CA SER A 260 14.80 -31.20 -6.41
C SER A 260 13.60 -30.51 -7.07
N GLY A 261 13.80 -29.38 -7.74
CA GLY A 261 12.74 -28.61 -8.38
C GLY A 261 12.27 -29.23 -9.69
N LYS A 262 10.96 -29.16 -9.94
CA LYS A 262 10.36 -29.60 -11.19
C LYS A 262 10.09 -28.39 -12.08
N ILE A 263 10.34 -28.50 -13.38
CA ILE A 263 10.03 -27.45 -14.36
C ILE A 263 8.54 -27.12 -14.37
N THR A 264 7.67 -28.12 -14.18
CA THR A 264 6.22 -27.92 -14.08
C THR A 264 5.83 -27.03 -12.91
N GLU A 265 6.55 -27.09 -11.77
CA GLU A 265 6.31 -26.25 -10.62
C GLU A 265 6.71 -24.80 -10.90
N LEU A 266 7.82 -24.59 -11.61
CA LEU A 266 8.21 -23.26 -12.07
C LEU A 266 7.17 -22.68 -13.04
N GLN A 267 6.71 -23.46 -14.02
CA GLN A 267 5.68 -23.04 -14.98
C GLN A 267 4.37 -22.66 -14.26
N ASN A 268 3.88 -23.50 -13.35
CA ASN A 268 2.70 -23.23 -12.56
C ASN A 268 2.87 -21.95 -11.70
N SER A 269 4.05 -21.79 -11.11
CA SER A 269 4.37 -20.60 -10.30
C SER A 269 4.36 -19.33 -11.17
N MET A 270 4.92 -19.39 -12.37
CA MET A 270 4.89 -18.27 -13.33
C MET A 270 3.47 -17.97 -13.82
N ASP A 271 2.67 -18.98 -14.13
CA ASP A 271 1.32 -18.79 -14.64
C ASP A 271 0.37 -18.20 -13.61
N ILE A 272 0.41 -18.71 -12.37
CA ILE A 272 -0.47 -18.25 -11.30
C ILE A 272 0.04 -16.91 -10.74
N ASN A 273 1.32 -16.87 -10.34
CA ASN A 273 1.83 -15.71 -9.61
C ASN A 273 2.10 -14.51 -10.54
N VAL A 274 2.67 -14.73 -11.73
CA VAL A 274 3.11 -13.64 -12.62
C VAL A 274 2.07 -13.33 -13.68
N SER A 275 1.69 -14.32 -14.51
CA SER A 275 0.70 -14.11 -15.56
C SER A 275 -0.68 -13.80 -14.97
N GLY A 276 -1.04 -14.43 -13.83
CA GLY A 276 -2.28 -14.15 -13.11
C GLY A 276 -2.35 -12.71 -12.60
N LEU A 277 -1.27 -12.19 -12.00
CA LEU A 277 -1.15 -10.78 -11.61
C LEU A 277 -1.31 -9.86 -12.83
N SER A 278 -0.63 -10.16 -13.93
CA SER A 278 -0.69 -9.34 -15.15
C SER A 278 -2.11 -9.30 -15.73
N ARG A 279 -2.81 -10.45 -15.78
CA ARG A 279 -4.21 -10.51 -16.22
C ARG A 279 -5.11 -9.67 -15.31
N LEU A 280 -4.93 -9.77 -13.99
CA LEU A 280 -5.71 -9.01 -13.00
C LEU A 280 -5.47 -7.50 -13.15
N ALA A 281 -4.20 -7.06 -13.22
CA ALA A 281 -3.84 -5.67 -13.41
C ALA A 281 -4.39 -5.12 -14.74
N LYS A 282 -4.20 -5.83 -15.85
CA LYS A 282 -4.67 -5.43 -17.18
C LYS A 282 -6.19 -5.26 -17.24
N ALA A 283 -6.95 -6.10 -16.53
CA ALA A 283 -8.40 -6.04 -16.55
C ALA A 283 -8.97 -4.99 -15.58
N PHE A 284 -8.38 -4.81 -14.41
CA PHE A 284 -8.94 -3.96 -13.36
C PHE A 284 -8.33 -2.55 -13.31
N CYS A 285 -7.01 -2.38 -13.53
CA CYS A 285 -6.38 -1.06 -13.36
C CYS A 285 -6.94 0.02 -14.28
N PRO A 286 -7.30 -0.23 -15.55
CA PRO A 286 -7.94 0.78 -16.39
C PRO A 286 -9.29 1.26 -15.82
N VAL A 287 -10.11 0.33 -15.31
CA VAL A 287 -11.42 0.64 -14.73
C VAL A 287 -11.27 1.38 -13.39
N LEU A 288 -10.32 0.95 -12.55
CA LEU A 288 -10.02 1.61 -11.29
C LEU A 288 -9.47 3.02 -11.52
N SER A 289 -8.56 3.18 -12.50
CA SER A 289 -8.02 4.48 -12.90
C SER A 289 -9.10 5.45 -13.34
N ALA A 290 -10.03 5.00 -14.17
CA ALA A 290 -11.15 5.82 -14.63
C ALA A 290 -12.05 6.31 -13.47
N ARG A 291 -12.07 5.56 -12.36
CA ARG A 291 -12.86 5.87 -11.18
C ARG A 291 -12.07 6.52 -10.03
N SER A 292 -10.75 6.65 -10.16
CA SER A 292 -9.93 7.22 -9.07
C SER A 292 -10.23 8.71 -8.82
N GLY A 293 -10.80 9.41 -9.81
CA GLY A 293 -11.27 10.79 -9.69
C GLY A 293 -12.72 10.97 -9.23
N ASP A 294 -13.45 9.90 -8.92
CA ASP A 294 -14.84 9.99 -8.45
C ASP A 294 -14.88 10.67 -7.07
N LYS A 295 -15.69 11.73 -6.90
CA LYS A 295 -15.80 12.45 -5.62
C LYS A 295 -16.42 11.58 -4.53
N GLU A 296 -17.46 10.83 -4.86
CA GLU A 296 -18.23 10.05 -3.88
C GLU A 296 -17.59 8.71 -3.55
N ARG A 297 -17.14 7.98 -4.58
CA ARG A 297 -16.57 6.63 -4.42
C ARG A 297 -15.36 6.42 -5.33
N PRO A 298 -14.25 7.12 -5.07
CA PRO A 298 -13.04 6.89 -5.85
C PRO A 298 -12.55 5.46 -5.67
N ALA A 299 -12.13 4.81 -6.76
CA ALA A 299 -11.29 3.64 -6.69
C ALA A 299 -9.88 4.07 -6.29
N ILE A 300 -9.24 3.36 -5.36
CA ILE A 300 -8.10 3.93 -4.65
C ILE A 300 -6.87 3.04 -4.58
N ALA A 301 -6.97 1.71 -4.67
CA ALA A 301 -5.80 0.88 -4.56
C ALA A 301 -5.84 -0.44 -5.33
N PHE A 302 -4.63 -0.85 -5.72
CA PHE A 302 -4.27 -2.20 -6.10
C PHE A 302 -3.19 -2.71 -5.14
N VAL A 303 -3.39 -3.86 -4.50
CA VAL A 303 -2.49 -4.44 -3.49
C VAL A 303 -1.99 -5.79 -3.98
N ASP A 304 -0.68 -6.01 -3.91
CA ASP A 304 -0.06 -7.31 -4.19
C ASP A 304 0.70 -7.84 -2.97
N LEU A 305 0.49 -9.13 -2.68
CA LEU A 305 1.14 -9.85 -1.58
C LEU A 305 2.20 -10.77 -2.17
N LEU A 306 3.48 -10.54 -1.90
CA LEU A 306 4.58 -11.29 -2.48
C LEU A 306 5.65 -11.64 -1.44
N SER A 307 6.38 -12.74 -1.69
CA SER A 307 7.43 -13.17 -0.78
C SER A 307 8.61 -12.17 -0.74
N VAL A 308 9.19 -11.98 0.43
CA VAL A 308 10.42 -11.19 0.63
C VAL A 308 11.61 -11.79 -0.12
N PHE A 309 11.61 -13.10 -0.38
CA PHE A 309 12.64 -13.76 -1.19
C PHE A 309 12.64 -13.32 -2.66
N SER A 310 11.71 -12.46 -3.07
CA SER A 310 11.79 -11.68 -4.31
C SER A 310 13.04 -10.79 -4.39
N LEU A 311 13.66 -10.46 -3.28
CA LEU A 311 14.86 -9.61 -3.19
C LEU A 311 16.16 -10.41 -3.26
N THR A 312 16.19 -11.63 -2.70
CA THR A 312 17.44 -12.38 -2.47
C THR A 312 17.49 -13.74 -3.18
N GLY A 313 16.35 -14.25 -3.67
CA GLY A 313 16.23 -15.66 -3.98
C GLY A 313 16.10 -16.54 -2.74
N HIS A 314 15.97 -17.85 -2.93
CA HIS A 314 16.03 -18.86 -1.87
C HIS A 314 16.34 -20.24 -2.48
N PRO A 315 17.38 -20.97 -2.02
CA PRO A 315 17.84 -22.19 -2.67
C PRO A 315 16.78 -23.31 -2.73
N ASN A 316 15.99 -23.49 -1.66
CA ASN A 316 14.97 -24.53 -1.58
C ASN A 316 13.57 -24.11 -2.05
N TYR A 317 13.40 -22.85 -2.45
CA TYR A 317 12.15 -22.27 -2.93
C TYR A 317 12.34 -21.45 -4.20
N ALA A 318 13.14 -21.98 -5.12
CA ALA A 318 13.59 -21.27 -6.30
C ALA A 318 12.45 -20.77 -7.20
N SER A 319 11.43 -21.59 -7.45
CA SER A 319 10.27 -21.22 -8.28
C SER A 319 9.45 -20.10 -7.65
N MET A 320 9.25 -20.13 -6.32
CA MET A 320 8.55 -19.10 -5.58
C MET A 320 9.33 -17.80 -5.57
N ALA A 321 10.64 -17.85 -5.29
CA ALA A 321 11.49 -16.67 -5.27
C ALA A 321 11.58 -16.00 -6.65
N ALA A 322 11.78 -16.78 -7.71
CA ALA A 322 11.83 -16.30 -9.09
C ALA A 322 10.51 -15.64 -9.52
N SER A 323 9.37 -16.30 -9.27
CA SER A 323 8.06 -15.73 -9.61
C SER A 323 7.74 -14.48 -8.77
N SER A 324 8.15 -14.44 -7.50
CA SER A 324 7.99 -13.26 -6.65
C SER A 324 8.88 -12.09 -7.11
N ALA A 325 10.10 -12.35 -7.60
CA ALA A 325 10.97 -11.32 -8.18
C ALA A 325 10.36 -10.73 -9.47
N ALA A 326 9.81 -11.57 -10.34
CA ALA A 326 9.08 -11.13 -11.52
C ALA A 326 7.84 -10.28 -11.14
N ARG A 327 7.07 -10.69 -10.12
CA ARG A 327 5.94 -9.90 -9.57
C ARG A 327 6.40 -8.55 -9.05
N LEU A 328 7.49 -8.49 -8.29
CA LEU A 328 8.04 -7.24 -7.76
C LEU A 328 8.38 -6.26 -8.88
N SER A 329 8.99 -6.75 -9.97
CA SER A 329 9.28 -5.95 -11.16
C SER A 329 8.00 -5.41 -11.81
N LEU A 330 7.00 -6.27 -12.02
CA LEU A 330 5.70 -5.87 -12.60
C LEU A 330 4.96 -4.85 -11.72
N ILE A 331 4.94 -5.03 -10.41
CA ILE A 331 4.29 -4.10 -9.49
C ILE A 331 4.98 -2.74 -9.45
N ASN A 332 6.31 -2.70 -9.55
CA ASN A 332 7.05 -1.44 -9.64
C ASN A 332 6.73 -0.69 -10.95
N SER A 333 6.62 -1.40 -12.06
CA SER A 333 6.17 -0.84 -13.34
C SER A 333 4.75 -0.33 -13.25
N LEU A 334 3.83 -1.13 -12.72
CA LEU A 334 2.43 -0.75 -12.52
C LEU A 334 2.29 0.48 -11.61
N ARG A 335 3.07 0.57 -10.53
CA ARG A 335 3.09 1.75 -9.65
C ARG A 335 3.48 3.02 -10.42
N SER A 336 4.46 2.92 -11.31
CA SER A 336 4.89 4.04 -12.15
C SER A 336 3.82 4.44 -13.16
N GLU A 337 3.14 3.49 -13.79
CA GLU A 337 2.03 3.73 -14.72
C GLU A 337 0.84 4.40 -14.01
N MET A 338 0.49 3.93 -12.82
CA MET A 338 -0.69 4.40 -12.09
C MET A 338 -0.48 5.74 -11.37
N ARG A 339 0.76 6.22 -11.23
CA ARG A 339 1.07 7.48 -10.54
C ARG A 339 0.27 8.67 -11.07
N LYS A 340 0.09 8.79 -12.38
CA LYS A 340 -0.67 9.88 -13.00
C LYS A 340 -2.19 9.75 -12.85
N THR A 341 -2.68 8.61 -12.39
CA THR A 341 -4.11 8.34 -12.23
C THR A 341 -4.60 8.54 -10.79
N GLY A 342 -3.68 8.67 -9.83
CA GLY A 342 -3.99 8.71 -8.40
C GLY A 342 -4.39 7.36 -7.80
N LEU A 343 -4.33 6.26 -8.56
CA LEU A 343 -4.51 4.90 -8.06
C LEU A 343 -3.22 4.45 -7.35
N LYS A 344 -3.31 4.15 -6.07
CA LYS A 344 -2.16 3.70 -5.27
C LYS A 344 -1.89 2.21 -5.48
N VAL A 345 -0.61 1.84 -5.60
CA VAL A 345 -0.18 0.44 -5.79
C VAL A 345 0.68 0.01 -4.61
N TYR A 346 0.21 -0.98 -3.86
CA TYR A 346 0.83 -1.49 -2.64
C TYR A 346 1.57 -2.79 -2.90
N SER A 347 2.74 -2.92 -2.29
CA SER A 347 3.55 -4.15 -2.23
C SER A 347 3.73 -4.56 -0.78
N ILE A 348 3.21 -5.72 -0.41
CA ILE A 348 3.37 -6.28 0.93
C ILE A 348 4.34 -7.44 0.85
N LEU A 349 5.56 -7.23 1.33
CA LEU A 349 6.62 -8.24 1.36
C LEU A 349 6.41 -9.17 2.57
N ILE A 350 6.15 -10.43 2.28
CA ILE A 350 5.77 -11.44 3.27
C ILE A 350 6.98 -12.30 3.60
N GLY A 351 7.29 -12.46 4.89
CA GLY A 351 8.25 -13.44 5.37
C GLY A 351 7.74 -14.88 5.24
N PRO A 352 8.51 -15.88 5.72
CA PRO A 352 8.08 -17.28 5.70
C PRO A 352 6.75 -17.50 6.42
N LEU A 353 5.84 -18.21 5.77
CA LEU A 353 4.51 -18.52 6.31
C LEU A 353 4.55 -19.72 7.25
N ASP A 354 3.68 -19.72 8.24
CA ASP A 354 3.39 -20.90 9.04
C ASP A 354 2.30 -21.73 8.34
N ASP A 355 2.73 -22.45 7.32
CA ASP A 355 1.87 -23.32 6.50
C ASP A 355 2.62 -24.62 6.11
N GLU A 356 1.91 -25.51 5.42
CA GLU A 356 2.42 -26.81 4.96
C GLU A 356 3.56 -26.71 3.91
N TRP A 357 3.66 -25.56 3.21
CA TRP A 357 4.61 -25.38 2.12
C TRP A 357 5.93 -24.73 2.55
N HIS A 358 6.03 -24.25 3.79
CA HIS A 358 7.23 -23.61 4.34
C HIS A 358 7.82 -24.39 5.53
N GLN A 359 7.55 -25.69 5.64
CA GLN A 359 7.99 -26.49 6.80
C GLN A 359 9.51 -26.54 6.94
N ASP A 360 10.24 -26.56 5.82
CA ASP A 360 11.71 -26.64 5.80
C ASP A 360 12.39 -25.31 6.17
N ILE A 361 11.63 -24.22 6.30
CA ILE A 361 12.19 -22.93 6.74
C ILE A 361 12.12 -22.85 8.25
N LEU A 362 13.24 -22.49 8.87
CA LEU A 362 13.32 -22.29 10.32
C LEU A 362 12.49 -21.10 10.80
N PRO A 363 11.96 -21.14 12.05
CA PRO A 363 11.34 -19.97 12.67
C PRO A 363 12.30 -18.76 12.73
N PRO A 364 11.76 -17.52 12.79
CA PRO A 364 10.35 -17.18 12.97
C PRO A 364 9.52 -17.23 11.70
N LYS A 365 8.31 -17.79 11.81
CA LYS A 365 7.30 -17.82 10.73
C LYS A 365 6.13 -16.90 11.09
N ILE A 366 5.37 -16.50 10.08
CA ILE A 366 4.24 -15.58 10.25
C ILE A 366 2.91 -16.27 9.99
N SER A 367 1.89 -15.88 10.76
CA SER A 367 0.53 -16.34 10.55
C SER A 367 -0.19 -15.52 9.47
N HIS A 368 -1.19 -16.11 8.82
CA HIS A 368 -2.05 -15.43 7.85
C HIS A 368 -2.79 -14.25 8.48
N MET A 369 -3.13 -14.30 9.76
CA MET A 369 -3.73 -13.19 10.50
C MET A 369 -2.79 -11.98 10.63
N GLN A 370 -1.47 -12.20 10.82
CA GLN A 370 -0.49 -11.11 10.85
C GLN A 370 -0.42 -10.40 9.48
N ILE A 371 -0.51 -11.17 8.38
CA ILE A 371 -0.56 -10.60 7.03
C ILE A 371 -1.79 -9.71 6.89
N ALA A 372 -2.97 -10.23 7.23
CA ALA A 372 -4.22 -9.49 7.12
C ALA A 372 -4.19 -8.20 7.94
N LYS A 373 -3.67 -8.24 9.17
CA LYS A 373 -3.48 -7.07 10.03
C LYS A 373 -2.56 -6.03 9.38
N THR A 374 -1.39 -6.46 8.88
CA THR A 374 -0.44 -5.56 8.23
C THR A 374 -1.00 -4.92 6.95
N VAL A 375 -1.79 -5.66 6.15
CA VAL A 375 -2.47 -5.10 4.98
C VAL A 375 -3.41 -3.96 5.39
N ILE A 376 -4.25 -4.16 6.42
CA ILE A 376 -5.16 -3.12 6.91
C ILE A 376 -4.38 -1.92 7.45
N GLU A 377 -3.31 -2.14 8.21
CA GLU A 377 -2.45 -1.08 8.74
C GLU A 377 -1.76 -0.30 7.61
N ALA A 378 -1.23 -0.98 6.59
CA ALA A 378 -0.60 -0.36 5.43
C ALA A 378 -1.59 0.54 4.66
N LEU A 379 -2.82 0.07 4.43
CA LEU A 379 -3.87 0.82 3.80
C LEU A 379 -4.27 2.06 4.63
N ASN A 380 -4.50 1.90 5.93
CA ASN A 380 -4.88 2.98 6.83
C ASN A 380 -3.79 4.03 7.00
N ASN A 381 -2.51 3.65 6.89
CA ASN A 381 -1.37 4.56 7.04
C ASN A 381 -0.81 5.06 5.71
N GLY A 382 -1.34 4.62 4.57
CA GLY A 382 -0.85 4.99 3.24
C GLY A 382 0.55 4.47 2.91
N GLN A 383 0.97 3.34 3.51
CA GLN A 383 2.30 2.75 3.34
C GLN A 383 2.32 1.83 2.11
N GLU A 384 2.81 2.31 0.99
CA GLU A 384 2.82 1.56 -0.28
C GLU A 384 3.74 0.33 -0.27
N ILE A 385 4.76 0.33 0.60
CA ILE A 385 5.69 -0.81 0.78
C ILE A 385 5.71 -1.17 2.26
N SER A 386 5.27 -2.37 2.58
CA SER A 386 5.26 -2.89 3.94
C SER A 386 5.84 -4.29 4.00
N THR A 387 6.39 -4.66 5.16
CA THR A 387 6.93 -5.99 5.44
C THR A 387 6.11 -6.68 6.53
N VAL A 388 5.93 -7.99 6.40
CA VAL A 388 5.27 -8.81 7.42
C VAL A 388 6.28 -9.79 8.03
N GLY A 389 6.44 -9.68 9.35
CA GLY A 389 7.38 -10.51 10.11
C GLY A 389 8.81 -9.95 10.15
N ASP A 390 9.57 -10.47 11.11
CA ASP A 390 10.92 -9.96 11.37
C ASP A 390 11.92 -10.38 10.30
N VAL A 391 11.77 -11.59 9.74
CA VAL A 391 12.58 -12.05 8.59
C VAL A 391 12.44 -11.11 7.40
N ALA A 392 11.22 -10.69 7.07
CA ALA A 392 11.02 -9.77 5.95
C ALA A 392 11.60 -8.37 6.22
N LYS A 393 11.53 -7.90 7.46
CA LYS A 393 12.14 -6.62 7.86
C LYS A 393 13.66 -6.68 7.77
N ASP A 394 14.26 -7.77 8.27
CA ASP A 394 15.70 -7.98 8.26
C ASP A 394 16.25 -8.06 6.82
N ILE A 395 15.67 -8.93 5.98
CA ILE A 395 16.05 -9.06 4.57
C ILE A 395 15.94 -7.73 3.84
N LEU A 396 14.84 -7.00 3.99
CA LEU A 396 14.67 -5.70 3.34
C LEU A 396 15.70 -4.67 3.83
N SER A 397 16.04 -4.69 5.13
CA SER A 397 17.02 -3.74 5.69
C SER A 397 18.43 -4.03 5.18
N ARG A 398 18.87 -5.29 5.16
CA ARG A 398 20.17 -5.71 4.60
C ARG A 398 20.25 -5.42 3.11
N TRP A 399 19.20 -5.76 2.35
CA TRP A 399 19.13 -5.50 0.91
C TRP A 399 19.25 -4.01 0.57
N LYS A 400 18.72 -3.12 1.41
CA LYS A 400 18.88 -1.66 1.24
C LYS A 400 20.28 -1.16 1.51
N LEU A 401 21.01 -1.81 2.39
CA LEU A 401 22.40 -1.44 2.73
C LEU A 401 23.35 -1.92 1.63
N ASP A 402 23.32 -3.20 1.31
CA ASP A 402 24.10 -3.83 0.26
C ASP A 402 23.36 -5.04 -0.32
N PRO A 403 22.75 -4.92 -1.52
CA PRO A 403 22.02 -6.01 -2.13
C PRO A 403 22.84 -7.27 -2.38
N LEU A 404 24.10 -7.11 -2.81
CA LEU A 404 24.96 -8.27 -3.14
C LEU A 404 25.37 -9.02 -1.88
N LEU A 405 25.68 -8.32 -0.81
CA LEU A 405 25.98 -8.93 0.48
C LEU A 405 24.77 -9.64 1.06
N ALA A 406 23.60 -8.99 1.03
CA ALA A 406 22.34 -9.57 1.52
C ALA A 406 21.98 -10.88 0.82
N ILE A 407 22.16 -10.95 -0.51
CA ILE A 407 21.93 -12.19 -1.28
C ILE A 407 22.86 -13.31 -0.78
N ARG A 408 24.12 -13.04 -0.49
CA ARG A 408 25.06 -14.05 0.01
C ARG A 408 24.73 -14.50 1.42
N GLU A 409 24.41 -13.56 2.31
CA GLU A 409 24.09 -13.86 3.73
C GLU A 409 22.84 -14.69 3.90
N ILE A 410 21.82 -14.45 3.09
CA ILE A 410 20.52 -15.16 3.19
C ILE A 410 20.57 -16.55 2.53
N ASN A 411 21.46 -16.77 1.58
CA ASN A 411 21.56 -18.03 0.83
C ASN A 411 22.75 -18.91 1.28
N GLN A 412 23.37 -18.63 2.41
CA GLN A 412 24.32 -19.52 3.08
C GLN A 412 23.54 -20.61 3.83
#